data_1a8d3683b957d63d81f680a25c999bf7
#
_entry.id   1a8d3683b957d63d81f680a25c999bf7
#
_cell.length_a   1.000
_cell.length_b   1.000
_cell.length_c   1.000
_cell.angle_alpha   90.00
_cell.angle_beta   90.00
_cell.angle_gamma   90.00
#
_symmetry.space_group_name_H-M   'P 1'
#
loop_
_entity.id
_entity.type
_entity.pdbx_description
1 polymer ?
#
loop_
_entity_poly.entity_id
_entity_poly.type
_entity_poly.pdbx_seq_one_letter_code
_entity_poly.pdbx_strand_id
1 'polypeptide(L)'
;MGQKASSQQAPRSLAPKDRQEVLAMCEVVSAAVAHAAQKLKEYLGFEYPLSSLGLAVGTLSELFLVHFITFCQERGADEWLTTTRMTKHQALLFGADWIWTFWGPDKQIRLQVAVQALRMAAPPPLWDPKSCESKGEESWKKGRFEKLEEFCNLVGEDCLGLFIIFSVPGRPKAIRGVVLESVKRVMVESQLPGRKAVERFLLETEDCVSIKELLGNCLSKSEGPSDMGKVYINIL
;
A
#
# COMPACT_ATOMS: atom_id res chain seq x y z
N MET A 1 34.51 27.55 -18.80
CA MET A 1 33.04 27.58 -19.00
C MET A 1 32.67 26.39 -19.87
N GLY A 2 32.11 25.34 -19.26
CA GLY A 2 31.65 24.12 -19.94
C GLY A 2 30.31 23.72 -19.34
N GLN A 3 29.22 24.10 -20.00
CA GLN A 3 27.86 23.67 -19.68
C GLN A 3 27.73 22.20 -20.04
N LYS A 4 27.53 21.33 -19.03
CA LYS A 4 27.05 19.99 -19.23
C LYS A 4 25.55 20.05 -19.52
N ALA A 5 25.17 19.79 -20.75
CA ALA A 5 23.78 19.62 -21.15
C ALA A 5 23.25 18.34 -20.45
N SER A 6 22.25 18.50 -19.61
CA SER A 6 21.42 17.44 -19.04
C SER A 6 20.58 16.87 -20.20
N SER A 7 20.92 15.69 -20.69
CA SER A 7 20.09 14.96 -21.64
C SER A 7 18.88 14.39 -20.91
N GLN A 8 17.72 15.04 -21.01
CA GLN A 8 16.44 14.45 -20.72
C GLN A 8 16.22 13.28 -21.69
N GLN A 9 16.38 12.06 -21.21
CA GLN A 9 15.98 10.88 -21.95
C GLN A 9 14.45 10.85 -22.02
N ALA A 10 13.90 10.88 -23.22
CA ALA A 10 12.48 10.65 -23.48
C ALA A 10 12.06 9.26 -22.92
N PRO A 11 10.82 9.11 -22.44
CA PRO A 11 10.33 7.85 -21.89
C PRO A 11 10.46 6.76 -22.95
N ARG A 12 11.24 5.72 -22.65
CA ARG A 12 11.40 4.55 -23.52
C ARG A 12 10.08 3.80 -23.58
N SER A 13 9.38 3.86 -24.70
CA SER A 13 8.22 2.99 -24.92
C SER A 13 8.67 1.53 -24.87
N LEU A 14 8.00 0.74 -24.00
CA LEU A 14 8.26 -0.69 -23.89
C LEU A 14 8.02 -1.40 -25.24
N ALA A 15 8.86 -2.39 -25.55
CA ALA A 15 8.62 -3.26 -26.70
C ALA A 15 7.26 -3.98 -26.52
N PRO A 16 6.56 -4.35 -27.63
CA PRO A 16 5.24 -4.98 -27.56
C PRO A 16 5.21 -6.24 -26.68
N LYS A 17 6.27 -7.04 -26.70
CA LYS A 17 6.43 -8.24 -25.86
C LYS A 17 6.51 -7.89 -24.37
N ASP A 18 7.31 -6.89 -24.02
CA ASP A 18 7.45 -6.45 -22.62
C ASP A 18 6.15 -5.88 -22.08
N ARG A 19 5.37 -5.18 -22.92
CA ARG A 19 4.06 -4.66 -22.54
C ARG A 19 3.06 -5.78 -22.23
N GLN A 20 3.05 -6.84 -23.03
CA GLN A 20 2.16 -7.99 -22.79
C GLN A 20 2.54 -8.72 -21.49
N GLU A 21 3.83 -8.86 -21.22
CA GLU A 21 4.34 -9.45 -19.99
C GLU A 21 3.93 -8.63 -18.76
N VAL A 22 4.13 -7.30 -18.80
CA VAL A 22 3.70 -6.39 -17.72
C VAL A 22 2.19 -6.49 -17.47
N LEU A 23 1.37 -6.55 -18.52
CA LEU A 23 -0.07 -6.71 -18.39
C LEU A 23 -0.45 -8.02 -17.68
N ALA A 24 0.19 -9.13 -18.06
CA ALA A 24 -0.04 -10.43 -17.43
C ALA A 24 0.37 -10.42 -15.95
N MET A 25 1.51 -9.81 -15.62
CA MET A 25 1.94 -9.62 -14.23
C MET A 25 0.90 -8.83 -13.41
N CYS A 26 0.43 -7.70 -13.95
CA CYS A 26 -0.58 -6.87 -13.29
C CYS A 26 -1.92 -7.60 -13.10
N GLU A 27 -2.32 -8.46 -14.03
CA GLU A 27 -3.52 -9.29 -13.91
C GLU A 27 -3.42 -10.30 -12.78
N VAL A 28 -2.30 -11.03 -12.71
CA VAL A 28 -2.08 -12.04 -11.66
C VAL A 28 -2.06 -11.38 -10.29
N VAL A 29 -1.32 -10.27 -10.12
CA VAL A 29 -1.25 -9.56 -8.84
C VAL A 29 -2.59 -8.95 -8.44
N SER A 30 -3.32 -8.37 -9.38
CA SER A 30 -4.66 -7.83 -9.12
C SER A 30 -5.62 -8.93 -8.66
N ALA A 31 -5.59 -10.09 -9.33
CA ALA A 31 -6.40 -11.24 -8.93
C ALA A 31 -5.99 -11.79 -7.55
N ALA A 32 -4.69 -11.85 -7.25
CA ALA A 32 -4.17 -12.29 -5.95
C ALA A 32 -4.61 -11.35 -4.81
N VAL A 33 -4.52 -10.03 -5.04
CA VAL A 33 -4.98 -9.03 -4.07
C VAL A 33 -6.48 -9.15 -3.82
N ALA A 34 -7.28 -9.27 -4.88
CA ALA A 34 -8.73 -9.44 -4.76
C ALA A 34 -9.09 -10.75 -4.04
N HIS A 35 -8.40 -11.86 -4.35
CA HIS A 35 -8.58 -13.15 -3.68
C HIS A 35 -8.27 -13.03 -2.18
N ALA A 36 -7.11 -12.49 -1.83
CA ALA A 36 -6.70 -12.31 -0.43
C ALA A 36 -7.70 -11.42 0.33
N ALA A 37 -8.13 -10.30 -0.27
CA ALA A 37 -9.12 -9.39 0.31
C ALA A 37 -10.47 -10.09 0.55
N GLN A 38 -10.94 -10.88 -0.40
CA GLN A 38 -12.20 -11.63 -0.26
C GLN A 38 -12.13 -12.65 0.89
N LYS A 39 -10.98 -13.31 1.09
CA LYS A 39 -10.76 -14.22 2.22
C LYS A 39 -10.78 -13.49 3.58
N LEU A 40 -10.40 -12.22 3.60
CA LEU A 40 -10.43 -11.41 4.83
C LEU A 40 -11.82 -10.87 5.16
N LYS A 41 -12.77 -10.88 4.23
CA LYS A 41 -14.09 -10.26 4.40
C LYS A 41 -14.86 -10.75 5.63
N GLU A 42 -14.67 -12.00 6.02
CA GLU A 42 -15.32 -12.59 7.19
C GLU A 42 -14.75 -12.06 8.51
N TYR A 43 -13.48 -11.65 8.50
CA TYR A 43 -12.77 -11.14 9.67
C TYR A 43 -12.88 -9.62 9.82
N LEU A 44 -13.16 -8.92 8.72
CA LEU A 44 -13.31 -7.47 8.71
C LEU A 44 -14.64 -7.05 9.34
N GLY A 45 -14.58 -6.08 10.24
CA GLY A 45 -15.76 -5.59 10.95
C GLY A 45 -16.31 -6.57 12.00
N PHE A 46 -15.53 -7.63 12.34
CA PHE A 46 -15.87 -8.49 13.46
C PHE A 46 -15.68 -7.70 14.76
N GLU A 47 -16.74 -7.64 15.54
CA GLU A 47 -16.78 -7.06 16.89
C GLU A 47 -17.52 -8.03 17.82
N TYR A 48 -16.91 -8.35 18.93
CA TYR A 48 -17.55 -9.17 19.95
C TYR A 48 -18.26 -8.28 20.97
N PRO A 49 -19.60 -8.37 21.12
CA PRO A 49 -20.37 -7.43 21.93
C PRO A 49 -19.99 -7.37 23.42
N LEU A 50 -19.41 -8.46 23.95
CA LEU A 50 -19.08 -8.60 25.37
C LEU A 50 -17.63 -8.23 25.70
N SER A 51 -16.80 -7.98 24.69
CA SER A 51 -15.41 -7.58 24.90
C SER A 51 -14.91 -6.79 23.68
N SER A 52 -13.82 -6.03 23.85
CA SER A 52 -13.15 -5.31 22.77
C SER A 52 -12.34 -6.23 21.84
N LEU A 53 -12.79 -7.49 21.63
CA LEU A 53 -12.11 -8.43 20.78
C LEU A 53 -12.24 -8.00 19.30
N GLY A 54 -11.12 -7.69 18.70
CA GLY A 54 -10.99 -7.43 17.27
C GLY A 54 -9.64 -7.89 16.77
N LEU A 55 -9.56 -8.25 15.48
CA LEU A 55 -8.29 -8.68 14.91
C LEU A 55 -7.31 -7.52 14.80
N ALA A 56 -6.09 -7.73 15.29
CA ALA A 56 -5.01 -6.78 15.15
C ALA A 56 -4.61 -6.61 13.66
N VAL A 57 -4.09 -5.44 13.31
CA VAL A 57 -3.57 -5.16 11.96
C VAL A 57 -2.53 -6.21 11.53
N GLY A 58 -1.64 -6.62 12.43
CA GLY A 58 -0.64 -7.63 12.13
C GLY A 58 -1.25 -8.97 11.72
N THR A 59 -2.30 -9.43 12.42
CA THR A 59 -3.03 -10.66 12.09
C THR A 59 -3.73 -10.55 10.73
N LEU A 60 -4.39 -9.42 10.46
CA LEU A 60 -5.02 -9.19 9.15
C LEU A 60 -3.98 -9.19 8.02
N SER A 61 -2.82 -8.56 8.26
CA SER A 61 -1.71 -8.55 7.30
C SER A 61 -1.16 -9.95 7.03
N GLU A 62 -0.99 -10.77 8.07
CA GLU A 62 -0.52 -12.15 7.94
C GLU A 62 -1.48 -13.01 7.13
N LEU A 63 -2.77 -12.95 7.45
CA LEU A 63 -3.81 -13.67 6.71
C LEU A 63 -3.86 -13.20 5.24
N PHE A 64 -3.80 -11.89 5.01
CA PHE A 64 -3.74 -11.33 3.67
C PHE A 64 -2.55 -11.88 2.88
N LEU A 65 -1.35 -11.83 3.46
CA LEU A 65 -0.13 -12.30 2.80
C LEU A 65 -0.13 -13.80 2.52
N VAL A 66 -0.65 -14.63 3.44
CA VAL A 66 -0.77 -16.07 3.21
C VAL A 66 -1.62 -16.34 1.97
N HIS A 67 -2.82 -15.76 1.87
CA HIS A 67 -3.70 -15.98 0.73
C HIS A 67 -3.14 -15.36 -0.57
N PHE A 68 -2.50 -14.20 -0.48
CA PHE A 68 -1.84 -13.54 -1.61
C PHE A 68 -0.70 -14.39 -2.18
N ILE A 69 0.22 -14.83 -1.31
CA ILE A 69 1.40 -15.61 -1.71
C ILE A 69 0.98 -16.96 -2.29
N THR A 70 0.06 -17.68 -1.63
CA THR A 70 -0.44 -18.97 -2.12
C THR A 70 -1.04 -18.84 -3.51
N PHE A 71 -1.88 -17.82 -3.74
CA PHE A 71 -2.46 -17.57 -5.05
C PHE A 71 -1.39 -17.25 -6.11
N CYS A 72 -0.39 -16.45 -5.76
CA CYS A 72 0.72 -16.11 -6.65
C CYS A 72 1.54 -17.35 -7.02
N GLN A 73 1.84 -18.23 -6.07
CA GLN A 73 2.56 -19.48 -6.31
C GLN A 73 1.79 -20.43 -7.22
N GLU A 74 0.48 -20.59 -7.03
CA GLU A 74 -0.39 -21.38 -7.91
C GLU A 74 -0.41 -20.88 -9.36
N ARG A 75 -0.02 -19.62 -9.58
CA ARG A 75 0.05 -18.98 -10.91
C ARG A 75 1.48 -18.84 -11.44
N GLY A 76 2.49 -19.43 -10.77
CA GLY A 76 3.88 -19.36 -11.15
C GLY A 76 4.48 -17.95 -11.09
N ALA A 77 3.93 -17.09 -10.21
CA ALA A 77 4.39 -15.71 -10.09
C ALA A 77 5.69 -15.56 -9.28
N ASP A 78 6.15 -16.59 -8.61
CA ASP A 78 7.38 -16.63 -7.81
C ASP A 78 8.66 -16.43 -8.64
N GLU A 79 8.60 -16.61 -9.95
CA GLU A 79 9.72 -16.32 -10.85
C GLU A 79 10.02 -14.82 -11.00
N TRP A 80 9.00 -13.96 -10.88
CA TRP A 80 9.07 -12.53 -11.14
C TRP A 80 8.50 -11.65 -10.01
N LEU A 81 7.92 -12.24 -8.98
CA LEU A 81 7.41 -11.54 -7.81
C LEU A 81 7.90 -12.19 -6.52
N THR A 82 8.53 -11.41 -5.67
CA THR A 82 8.83 -11.83 -4.30
C THR A 82 8.10 -10.95 -3.29
N THR A 83 7.61 -11.60 -2.22
CA THR A 83 6.99 -10.91 -1.08
C THR A 83 7.88 -11.09 0.14
N THR A 84 8.41 -9.99 0.66
CA THR A 84 9.27 -9.99 1.85
C THR A 84 8.53 -9.36 3.01
N ARG A 85 8.13 -10.16 4.00
CA ARG A 85 7.57 -9.66 5.25
C ARG A 85 8.68 -9.06 6.12
N MET A 86 8.42 -7.88 6.67
CA MET A 86 9.35 -7.23 7.59
C MET A 86 9.22 -7.80 9.01
N THR A 87 10.36 -7.99 9.68
CA THR A 87 10.38 -8.19 11.13
C THR A 87 9.92 -6.91 11.84
N LYS A 88 9.55 -7.01 13.12
CA LYS A 88 9.14 -5.84 13.92
C LYS A 88 10.18 -4.71 13.89
N HIS A 89 11.48 -5.06 13.97
CA HIS A 89 12.56 -4.08 13.91
C HIS A 89 12.69 -3.45 12.52
N GLN A 90 12.62 -4.24 11.46
CA GLN A 90 12.64 -3.73 10.08
C GLN A 90 11.43 -2.83 9.79
N ALA A 91 10.23 -3.22 10.26
CA ALA A 91 9.03 -2.41 10.11
C ALA A 91 9.13 -1.04 10.83
N LEU A 92 9.84 -0.98 11.95
CA LEU A 92 10.13 0.29 12.64
C LEU A 92 11.18 1.12 11.90
N LEU A 93 12.16 0.49 11.25
CA LEU A 93 13.22 1.17 10.51
C LEU A 93 12.74 1.69 9.15
N PHE A 94 11.98 0.88 8.42
CA PHE A 94 11.57 1.18 7.04
C PHE A 94 10.15 1.73 6.92
N GLY A 95 9.37 1.68 7.99
CA GLY A 95 7.96 2.10 7.95
C GLY A 95 7.03 1.14 7.20
N ALA A 96 7.55 0.09 6.56
CA ALA A 96 6.80 -0.90 5.80
C ALA A 96 6.58 -2.18 6.61
N ASP A 97 5.43 -2.84 6.42
CA ASP A 97 5.13 -4.17 7.00
C ASP A 97 5.57 -5.30 6.08
N TRP A 98 5.53 -5.08 4.76
CA TRP A 98 6.09 -5.97 3.75
C TRP A 98 6.48 -5.19 2.49
N ILE A 99 7.28 -5.84 1.64
CA ILE A 99 7.69 -5.31 0.33
C ILE A 99 7.35 -6.34 -0.74
N TRP A 100 6.67 -5.93 -1.78
CA TRP A 100 6.58 -6.66 -3.03
C TRP A 100 7.70 -6.19 -3.97
N THR A 101 8.51 -7.13 -4.47
CA THR A 101 9.56 -6.83 -5.44
C THR A 101 9.25 -7.50 -6.76
N PHE A 102 9.11 -6.71 -7.79
CA PHE A 102 8.88 -7.15 -9.17
C PHE A 102 10.21 -7.23 -9.89
N TRP A 103 10.50 -8.40 -10.45
CA TRP A 103 11.73 -8.69 -11.14
C TRP A 103 11.51 -8.68 -12.65
N GLY A 104 12.50 -8.16 -13.40
CA GLY A 104 12.56 -8.31 -14.84
C GLY A 104 13.11 -9.68 -15.25
N PRO A 105 13.02 -10.03 -16.56
CA PRO A 105 13.66 -11.23 -17.10
C PRO A 105 15.17 -11.24 -16.91
N ASP A 106 15.77 -10.07 -16.85
CA ASP A 106 17.20 -9.82 -16.59
C ASP A 106 17.58 -9.95 -15.10
N LYS A 107 16.63 -10.33 -14.24
CA LYS A 107 16.77 -10.40 -12.78
C LYS A 107 17.10 -9.05 -12.12
N GLN A 108 16.84 -7.95 -12.81
CA GLN A 108 16.89 -6.62 -12.21
C GLN A 108 15.54 -6.25 -11.61
N ILE A 109 15.57 -5.44 -10.55
CA ILE A 109 14.35 -4.92 -9.92
C ILE A 109 13.71 -3.91 -10.87
N ARG A 110 12.44 -4.14 -11.21
CA ARG A 110 11.63 -3.21 -12.01
C ARG A 110 10.79 -2.28 -11.14
N LEU A 111 10.30 -2.81 -10.01
CA LEU A 111 9.48 -2.04 -9.07
C LEU A 111 9.55 -2.69 -7.69
N GLN A 112 9.65 -1.89 -6.66
CA GLN A 112 9.38 -2.28 -5.28
C GLN A 112 8.14 -1.55 -4.76
N VAL A 113 7.20 -2.27 -4.17
CA VAL A 113 6.05 -1.69 -3.49
C VAL A 113 6.21 -1.91 -2.00
N ALA A 114 6.57 -0.85 -1.28
CA ALA A 114 6.71 -0.86 0.17
C ALA A 114 5.34 -0.60 0.81
N VAL A 115 4.79 -1.59 1.50
CA VAL A 115 3.43 -1.53 2.03
C VAL A 115 3.43 -1.33 3.54
N GLN A 116 2.70 -0.31 4.00
CA GLN A 116 2.32 -0.12 5.39
C GLN A 116 0.85 -0.47 5.59
N ALA A 117 0.57 -1.42 6.47
CA ALA A 117 -0.79 -1.80 6.82
C ALA A 117 -1.35 -0.91 7.93
N LEU A 118 -2.57 -0.46 7.75
CA LEU A 118 -3.31 0.35 8.72
C LEU A 118 -4.69 -0.26 8.98
N ARG A 119 -5.22 0.00 10.17
CA ARG A 119 -6.64 -0.20 10.50
C ARG A 119 -7.19 1.13 10.99
N MET A 120 -8.25 1.61 10.37
CA MET A 120 -8.96 2.77 10.87
C MET A 120 -9.97 2.27 11.91
N ALA A 121 -9.78 2.65 13.17
CA ALA A 121 -10.72 2.30 14.23
C ALA A 121 -12.07 2.96 13.95
N ALA A 122 -13.15 2.24 14.22
CA ALA A 122 -14.45 2.88 14.42
C ALA A 122 -14.31 3.92 15.54
N PRO A 123 -15.04 5.07 15.49
CA PRO A 123 -15.05 6.00 16.61
C PRO A 123 -15.47 5.25 17.88
N PRO A 124 -14.86 5.54 19.04
CA PRO A 124 -15.22 4.88 20.28
C PRO A 124 -16.74 5.06 20.54
N PRO A 125 -17.43 4.06 21.11
CA PRO A 125 -18.82 4.18 21.45
C PRO A 125 -19.02 5.43 22.33
N LEU A 126 -20.06 6.21 22.04
CA LEU A 126 -20.36 7.52 22.64
C LEU A 126 -20.52 7.51 24.17
N TRP A 127 -20.44 6.35 24.83
CA TRP A 127 -20.74 6.20 26.26
C TRP A 127 -19.55 5.80 27.15
N ASP A 128 -18.33 5.62 26.60
CA ASP A 128 -17.15 5.31 27.42
C ASP A 128 -16.11 6.45 27.39
N PRO A 129 -16.20 7.41 28.33
CA PRO A 129 -15.21 8.48 28.45
C PRO A 129 -13.86 8.00 29.02
N LYS A 130 -13.72 6.70 29.31
CA LYS A 130 -12.52 6.11 29.92
C LYS A 130 -11.88 5.01 29.07
N SER A 131 -12.32 4.79 27.81
CA SER A 131 -11.56 3.92 26.92
C SER A 131 -10.20 4.59 26.69
N CYS A 132 -9.26 4.17 27.53
CA CYS A 132 -7.88 4.63 27.53
C CYS A 132 -7.38 4.73 26.08
N GLU A 133 -7.12 5.97 25.68
CA GLU A 133 -6.12 6.23 24.67
C GLU A 133 -4.98 5.25 24.90
N SER A 134 -4.80 4.34 23.97
CA SER A 134 -3.60 3.52 23.92
C SER A 134 -2.43 4.44 23.53
N LYS A 135 -2.00 5.24 24.51
CA LYS A 135 -0.91 6.23 24.38
C LYS A 135 0.40 5.60 23.86
N GLY A 136 0.51 4.27 23.96
CA GLY A 136 1.66 3.52 23.42
C GLY A 136 1.62 3.29 21.92
N GLU A 137 0.44 3.26 21.27
CA GLU A 137 0.34 3.01 19.84
C GLU A 137 0.50 4.28 18.97
N GLU A 138 0.20 5.46 19.45
CA GLU A 138 0.32 6.68 18.66
C GLU A 138 1.74 7.23 18.59
N SER A 139 2.56 7.04 19.61
CA SER A 139 3.92 7.60 19.67
C SER A 139 4.88 6.99 18.65
N TRP A 140 4.78 5.68 18.39
CA TRP A 140 5.65 5.03 17.41
C TRP A 140 5.10 5.08 15.97
N LYS A 141 3.79 5.30 15.81
CA LYS A 141 3.16 5.43 14.48
C LYS A 141 3.47 6.77 13.79
N LYS A 142 3.83 7.82 14.53
CA LYS A 142 4.30 9.08 13.94
C LYS A 142 5.60 8.92 13.15
N GLY A 143 6.52 8.09 13.64
CA GLY A 143 7.77 7.85 12.95
C GLY A 143 7.69 6.85 11.79
N ARG A 144 6.60 6.05 11.67
CA ARG A 144 6.49 5.04 10.62
C ARG A 144 6.11 5.61 9.25
N PHE A 145 5.35 6.68 9.21
CA PHE A 145 5.02 7.37 7.97
C PHE A 145 6.28 7.99 7.35
N GLU A 146 7.01 8.76 8.14
CA GLU A 146 8.25 9.41 7.74
C GLU A 146 9.31 8.37 7.34
N LYS A 147 9.36 7.23 8.04
CA LYS A 147 10.28 6.13 7.70
C LYS A 147 9.93 5.46 6.36
N LEU A 148 8.65 5.29 6.05
CA LEU A 148 8.22 4.80 4.74
C LEU A 148 8.64 5.76 3.63
N GLU A 149 8.47 7.07 3.86
CA GLU A 149 8.92 8.11 2.93
C GLU A 149 10.45 8.09 2.75
N GLU A 150 11.21 8.05 3.86
CA GLU A 150 12.67 7.93 3.81
C GLU A 150 13.11 6.69 3.03
N PHE A 151 12.47 5.55 3.28
CA PHE A 151 12.78 4.30 2.58
C PHE A 151 12.51 4.42 1.07
N CYS A 152 11.35 4.92 0.66
CA CYS A 152 11.04 5.09 -0.76
C CYS A 152 12.01 6.07 -1.44
N ASN A 153 12.37 7.17 -0.76
CA ASN A 153 13.34 8.13 -1.28
C ASN A 153 14.75 7.53 -1.43
N LEU A 154 15.18 6.65 -0.51
CA LEU A 154 16.48 5.96 -0.59
C LEU A 154 16.53 4.94 -1.73
N VAL A 155 15.45 4.21 -1.98
CA VAL A 155 15.36 3.26 -3.11
C VAL A 155 15.27 4.00 -4.43
N GLY A 156 14.56 5.14 -4.46
CA GLY A 156 14.43 6.00 -5.64
C GLY A 156 13.18 5.72 -6.47
N GLU A 157 13.25 6.01 -7.78
CA GLU A 157 12.11 6.01 -8.70
C GLU A 157 11.43 4.64 -8.86
N ASP A 158 12.14 3.55 -8.59
CA ASP A 158 11.61 2.19 -8.68
C ASP A 158 10.94 1.74 -7.36
N CYS A 159 10.62 2.67 -6.44
CA CYS A 159 9.92 2.37 -5.19
C CYS A 159 8.60 3.13 -5.06
N LEU A 160 7.53 2.38 -4.84
CA LEU A 160 6.20 2.90 -4.55
C LEU A 160 5.85 2.67 -3.08
N GLY A 161 5.56 3.73 -2.34
CA GLY A 161 4.96 3.63 -1.00
C GLY A 161 3.44 3.44 -1.10
N LEU A 162 2.91 2.43 -0.42
CA LEU A 162 1.49 2.09 -0.44
C LEU A 162 0.96 1.85 0.97
N PHE A 163 -0.14 2.49 1.33
CA PHE A 163 -0.93 2.14 2.51
C PHE A 163 -2.03 1.16 2.12
N ILE A 164 -2.13 0.02 2.81
CA ILE A 164 -3.30 -0.86 2.75
C ILE A 164 -4.09 -0.69 4.04
N ILE A 165 -5.31 -0.21 3.91
CA ILE A 165 -6.19 0.13 5.02
C ILE A 165 -7.27 -0.93 5.16
N PHE A 166 -7.19 -1.71 6.24
CA PHE A 166 -8.22 -2.65 6.64
C PHE A 166 -9.29 -1.93 7.47
N SER A 167 -10.55 -2.14 7.15
CA SER A 167 -11.69 -1.51 7.83
C SER A 167 -11.68 0.02 7.69
N VAL A 168 -12.25 0.52 6.61
CA VAL A 168 -12.36 1.96 6.33
C VAL A 168 -13.47 2.57 7.19
N PRO A 169 -13.35 3.81 7.69
CA PRO A 169 -14.42 4.49 8.42
C PRO A 169 -15.74 4.47 7.65
N GLY A 170 -16.83 4.08 8.31
CA GLY A 170 -18.15 3.92 7.71
C GLY A 170 -18.32 2.68 6.80
N ARG A 171 -17.22 1.96 6.50
CA ARG A 171 -17.23 0.73 5.68
C ARG A 171 -16.30 -0.31 6.29
N PRO A 172 -16.69 -0.94 7.43
CA PRO A 172 -15.78 -1.80 8.22
C PRO A 172 -15.31 -3.06 7.47
N LYS A 173 -16.02 -3.47 6.43
CA LYS A 173 -15.65 -4.63 5.58
C LYS A 173 -14.89 -4.25 4.32
N ALA A 174 -14.58 -2.96 4.11
CA ALA A 174 -13.82 -2.51 2.96
C ALA A 174 -12.31 -2.53 3.22
N ILE A 175 -11.55 -2.79 2.16
CA ILE A 175 -10.10 -2.63 2.11
C ILE A 175 -9.78 -1.64 0.99
N ARG A 176 -9.01 -0.61 1.31
CA ARG A 176 -8.56 0.39 0.35
C ARG A 176 -7.06 0.53 0.36
N GLY A 177 -6.49 0.83 -0.80
CA GLY A 177 -5.10 1.24 -0.94
C GLY A 177 -5.00 2.75 -1.14
N VAL A 178 -3.95 3.37 -0.59
CA VAL A 178 -3.63 4.79 -0.83
C VAL A 178 -2.13 4.92 -1.08
N VAL A 179 -1.76 5.60 -2.15
CA VAL A 179 -0.36 5.85 -2.49
C VAL A 179 0.22 6.91 -1.55
N LEU A 180 1.46 6.72 -1.11
CA LEU A 180 2.18 7.63 -0.21
C LEU A 180 2.17 9.07 -0.74
N GLU A 181 2.43 9.28 -2.03
CA GLU A 181 2.46 10.60 -2.65
C GLU A 181 1.11 11.33 -2.55
N SER A 182 -0.01 10.61 -2.66
CA SER A 182 -1.34 11.20 -2.48
C SER A 182 -1.57 11.69 -1.05
N VAL A 183 -1.07 10.94 -0.06
CA VAL A 183 -1.15 11.35 1.36
C VAL A 183 -0.25 12.56 1.64
N LYS A 184 0.96 12.61 1.08
CA LYS A 184 1.89 13.74 1.22
C LYS A 184 1.25 15.06 0.75
N ARG A 185 0.52 15.02 -0.37
CA ARG A 185 -0.22 16.20 -0.85
C ARG A 185 -1.24 16.69 0.18
N VAL A 186 -2.04 15.77 0.74
CA VAL A 186 -3.02 16.13 1.78
C VAL A 186 -2.33 16.65 3.04
N MET A 187 -1.19 16.08 3.43
CA MET A 187 -0.42 16.58 4.58
C MET A 187 0.03 18.03 4.39
N VAL A 188 0.54 18.37 3.21
CA VAL A 188 0.97 19.73 2.89
C VAL A 188 -0.22 20.69 2.84
N GLU A 189 -1.30 20.31 2.16
CA GLU A 189 -2.51 21.13 2.01
C GLU A 189 -3.23 21.38 3.35
N SER A 190 -3.27 20.38 4.24
CA SER A 190 -4.08 20.42 5.45
C SER A 190 -3.29 20.55 6.76
N GLN A 191 -1.96 20.49 6.71
CA GLN A 191 -1.05 20.47 7.86
C GLN A 191 -1.39 19.35 8.89
N LEU A 192 -1.97 18.24 8.42
CA LEU A 192 -2.33 17.09 9.26
C LEU A 192 -1.17 16.09 9.33
N PRO A 193 -0.96 15.42 10.48
CA PRO A 193 0.01 14.32 10.58
C PRO A 193 -0.44 13.12 9.75
N GLY A 194 0.53 12.30 9.30
CA GLY A 194 0.35 11.23 8.32
C GLY A 194 -0.91 10.37 8.46
N ARG A 195 -1.21 9.82 9.65
CA ARG A 195 -2.42 9.00 9.88
C ARG A 195 -3.72 9.79 9.65
N LYS A 196 -3.80 11.01 10.16
CA LYS A 196 -4.98 11.88 9.97
C LYS A 196 -5.13 12.31 8.52
N ALA A 197 -4.02 12.50 7.82
CA ALA A 197 -4.04 12.80 6.39
C ALA A 197 -4.57 11.61 5.56
N VAL A 198 -4.18 10.36 5.91
CA VAL A 198 -4.76 9.15 5.28
C VAL A 198 -6.26 9.06 5.55
N GLU A 199 -6.70 9.27 6.79
CA GLU A 199 -8.12 9.25 7.15
C GLU A 199 -8.91 10.30 6.36
N ARG A 200 -8.43 11.54 6.35
CA ARG A 200 -9.04 12.63 5.59
C ARG A 200 -9.11 12.31 4.11
N PHE A 201 -8.01 11.80 3.54
CA PHE A 201 -7.97 11.39 2.14
C PHE A 201 -9.07 10.36 1.81
N LEU A 202 -9.23 9.34 2.66
CA LEU A 202 -10.23 8.29 2.46
C LEU A 202 -11.68 8.78 2.56
N LEU A 203 -11.92 9.83 3.38
CA LEU A 203 -13.25 10.41 3.56
C LEU A 203 -13.63 11.39 2.44
N GLU A 204 -12.64 12.12 1.90
CA GLU A 204 -12.85 13.18 0.91
C GLU A 204 -12.68 12.70 -0.54
N THR A 205 -12.13 11.48 -0.77
CA THR A 205 -11.86 10.97 -2.12
C THR A 205 -12.93 9.96 -2.52
N GLU A 206 -13.62 10.23 -3.62
CA GLU A 206 -14.62 9.35 -4.20
C GLU A 206 -14.08 8.53 -5.37
N ASP A 207 -13.14 9.10 -6.12
CA ASP A 207 -12.54 8.47 -7.29
C ASP A 207 -11.62 7.32 -6.90
N CYS A 208 -11.68 6.22 -7.67
CA CYS A 208 -10.85 5.06 -7.44
C CYS A 208 -10.27 4.49 -8.73
N VAL A 209 -9.12 3.84 -8.57
CA VAL A 209 -8.47 3.05 -9.62
C VAL A 209 -8.30 1.61 -9.16
N SER A 210 -8.06 0.72 -10.10
CA SER A 210 -7.71 -0.67 -9.79
C SER A 210 -6.22 -0.81 -9.45
N ILE A 211 -5.87 -1.84 -8.66
CA ILE A 211 -4.46 -2.16 -8.42
C ILE A 211 -3.74 -2.55 -9.72
N LYS A 212 -4.47 -3.13 -10.69
CA LYS A 212 -3.95 -3.45 -12.03
C LYS A 212 -3.49 -2.19 -12.76
N GLU A 213 -4.29 -1.14 -12.72
CA GLU A 213 -4.00 0.15 -13.36
C GLU A 213 -2.80 0.83 -12.68
N LEU A 214 -2.78 0.89 -11.35
CA LEU A 214 -1.64 1.40 -10.59
C LEU A 214 -0.34 0.72 -10.98
N LEU A 215 -0.31 -0.62 -10.93
CA LEU A 215 0.89 -1.39 -11.24
C LEU A 215 1.27 -1.26 -12.72
N GLY A 216 0.29 -1.23 -13.62
CA GLY A 216 0.51 -1.02 -15.05
C GLY A 216 1.22 0.30 -15.34
N ASN A 217 0.80 1.38 -14.72
CA ASN A 217 1.43 2.70 -14.84
C ASN A 217 2.86 2.69 -14.29
N CYS A 218 3.07 2.14 -13.10
CA CYS A 218 4.40 2.06 -12.49
C CYS A 218 5.38 1.16 -13.26
N LEU A 219 4.96 -0.03 -13.67
CA LEU A 219 5.83 -0.99 -14.38
C LEU A 219 6.11 -0.59 -15.82
N SER A 220 5.19 0.11 -16.48
CA SER A 220 5.40 0.64 -17.84
C SER A 220 6.16 1.96 -17.84
N LYS A 221 6.38 2.59 -16.67
CA LYS A 221 6.99 3.92 -16.53
C LYS A 221 6.29 4.97 -17.40
N SER A 222 4.98 4.79 -17.69
CA SER A 222 4.17 5.71 -18.49
C SER A 222 3.77 6.94 -17.70
N GLU A 223 3.46 6.76 -16.41
CA GLU A 223 3.13 7.82 -15.48
C GLU A 223 3.76 7.50 -14.12
N GLY A 224 4.37 8.50 -13.48
CA GLY A 224 4.90 8.32 -12.12
C GLY A 224 3.77 8.25 -11.09
N PRO A 225 4.02 7.70 -9.89
CA PRO A 225 3.04 7.70 -8.79
C PRO A 225 2.52 9.10 -8.45
N SER A 226 3.28 10.13 -8.78
CA SER A 226 2.94 11.53 -8.58
C SER A 226 1.82 12.03 -9.49
N ASP A 227 1.58 11.39 -10.63
CA ASP A 227 0.64 11.88 -11.64
C ASP A 227 -0.77 11.32 -11.48
N MET A 228 -0.95 10.34 -10.59
CA MET A 228 -2.23 9.64 -10.38
C MET A 228 -3.34 10.47 -9.72
N GLY A 229 -3.08 11.71 -9.32
CA GLY A 229 -4.11 12.57 -8.74
C GLY A 229 -4.62 12.14 -7.36
N LYS A 230 -5.85 12.58 -7.02
CA LYS A 230 -6.53 12.19 -5.76
C LYS A 230 -7.43 10.97 -6.02
N VAL A 231 -6.84 9.79 -6.09
CA VAL A 231 -7.57 8.53 -6.27
C VAL A 231 -7.13 7.51 -5.22
N TYR A 232 -8.07 6.70 -4.73
CA TYR A 232 -7.72 5.53 -3.91
C TYR A 232 -7.77 4.25 -4.74
N ILE A 233 -7.14 3.19 -4.24
CA ILE A 233 -7.17 1.87 -4.86
C ILE A 233 -8.29 1.08 -4.19
N ASN A 234 -9.30 0.68 -4.96
CA ASN A 234 -10.35 -0.19 -4.46
C ASN A 234 -9.85 -1.64 -4.45
N ILE A 235 -9.80 -2.25 -3.26
CA ILE A 235 -9.34 -3.63 -3.08
C ILE A 235 -10.51 -4.54 -2.73
N LEU A 236 -11.43 -4.09 -1.86
CA LEU A 236 -12.65 -4.79 -1.46
C LEU A 236 -13.76 -3.80 -1.06
#